data_4f854378880a5d2f8b3719136b8a6cce
#
_entry.id   4f854378880a5d2f8b3719136b8a6cce
#
_cell.length_a   1.000
_cell.length_b   1.000
_cell.length_c   1.000
_cell.angle_alpha   90.00
_cell.angle_beta   90.00
_cell.angle_gamma   90.00
#
_symmetry.space_group_name_H-M   'P 1'
#
loop_
_entity.id
_entity.type
_entity.pdbx_description
1 polymer ?
#
loop_
_entity_poly.entity_id
_entity_poly.type
_entity_poly.pdbx_seq_one_letter_code
_entity_poly.pdbx_strand_id
1 'polypeptide(L)'
;GLGDVYKRQYLSHTLSEAYQVETCTNGKEALKIIPEFKPDLVLSDIMMPEMRGDELCSAIKNNILTSHIPVILLTALNDEKNIVEGLETGADKYLIKPFNIGILKASIANILTNRALLRSKYAEMELHNDSISINYSNTLDQQFLEAVKETITENLDNSGFNVESLCASQNMSRSSFYNKLKALTDQAPADYIRLIRLKRAAQLLSEGQYNISEISDMTGFNDVKYFREVFKKYYKISPSGYSKGEMKEEPTKP
;
A
#
# COMPACT_ATOMS: atom_id res chain seq x y z
N GLY A 1 26.25 23.52 5.58
CA GLY A 1 27.64 23.66 6.08
C GLY A 1 28.38 22.33 6.14
N LEU A 2 29.68 22.35 6.43
CA LEU A 2 30.50 21.11 6.54
C LEU A 2 29.87 20.09 7.49
N GLY A 3 29.25 20.52 8.60
CA GLY A 3 28.59 19.64 9.57
C GLY A 3 27.39 18.84 9.02
N ASP A 4 26.67 19.37 8.06
CA ASP A 4 25.50 18.70 7.49
C ASP A 4 25.92 17.63 6.47
N VAL A 5 27.02 17.82 5.77
CA VAL A 5 27.64 16.82 4.89
C VAL A 5 28.10 15.61 5.72
N TYR A 6 28.80 15.84 6.83
CA TYR A 6 29.24 14.76 7.71
C TYR A 6 28.08 13.99 8.33
N LYS A 7 27.02 14.67 8.79
CA LYS A 7 25.84 14.01 9.34
C LYS A 7 25.14 13.15 8.30
N ARG A 8 24.97 13.66 7.08
CA ARG A 8 24.36 12.90 5.98
C ARG A 8 25.19 11.67 5.62
N GLN A 9 26.51 11.82 5.48
CA GLN A 9 27.41 10.69 5.21
C GLN A 9 27.38 9.65 6.34
N TYR A 10 27.40 10.07 7.60
CA TYR A 10 27.31 9.18 8.75
C TYR A 10 25.99 8.41 8.77
N LEU A 11 24.85 9.08 8.56
CA LEU A 11 23.54 8.43 8.50
C LEU A 11 23.45 7.46 7.32
N SER A 12 23.90 7.88 6.14
CA SER A 12 23.95 7.03 4.96
C SER A 12 24.77 5.77 5.20
N HIS A 13 25.99 5.91 5.71
CA HIS A 13 26.85 4.75 6.02
C HIS A 13 26.20 3.80 7.03
N THR A 14 25.65 4.35 8.12
CA THR A 14 25.05 3.56 9.20
C THR A 14 23.76 2.86 8.79
N LEU A 15 22.98 3.45 7.90
CA LEU A 15 21.73 2.85 7.39
C LEU A 15 22.00 1.89 6.25
N SER A 16 23.07 2.08 5.47
CA SER A 16 23.46 1.19 4.36
C SER A 16 23.84 -0.23 4.80
N GLU A 17 24.08 -0.44 6.10
CA GLU A 17 24.28 -1.79 6.66
C GLU A 17 23.02 -2.67 6.53
N ALA A 18 21.82 -2.07 6.51
CA ALA A 18 20.55 -2.78 6.52
C ALA A 18 19.60 -2.40 5.36
N TYR A 19 19.83 -1.27 4.70
CA TYR A 19 18.95 -0.70 3.69
C TYR A 19 19.74 -0.24 2.46
N GLN A 20 19.07 -0.21 1.29
CA GLN A 20 19.58 0.52 0.14
C GLN A 20 19.30 2.00 0.35
N VAL A 21 20.34 2.83 0.39
CA VAL A 21 20.23 4.25 0.72
C VAL A 21 20.63 5.11 -0.46
N GLU A 22 19.75 6.04 -0.84
CA GLU A 22 20.02 7.13 -1.76
C GLU A 22 20.01 8.45 -0.99
N THR A 23 20.87 9.40 -1.33
CA THR A 23 21.00 10.66 -0.59
C THR A 23 20.84 11.88 -1.49
N CYS A 24 20.11 12.88 -1.01
CA CYS A 24 19.87 14.14 -1.68
C CYS A 24 20.33 15.32 -0.81
N THR A 25 20.59 16.45 -1.44
CA THR A 25 21.03 17.68 -0.76
C THR A 25 19.87 18.58 -0.33
N ASN A 26 18.72 18.45 -1.00
CA ASN A 26 17.52 19.25 -0.76
C ASN A 26 16.26 18.52 -1.25
N GLY A 27 15.10 19.08 -0.92
CA GLY A 27 13.80 18.47 -1.26
C GLY A 27 13.51 18.46 -2.77
N LYS A 28 14.00 19.43 -3.56
CA LYS A 28 13.79 19.44 -5.01
C LYS A 28 14.55 18.31 -5.71
N GLU A 29 15.76 18.02 -5.26
CA GLU A 29 16.56 16.90 -5.76
C GLU A 29 15.87 15.57 -5.39
N ALA A 30 15.37 15.44 -4.16
CA ALA A 30 14.63 14.26 -3.70
C ALA A 30 13.40 13.99 -4.57
N LEU A 31 12.58 15.01 -4.89
CA LEU A 31 11.40 14.83 -5.74
C LEU A 31 11.73 14.34 -7.16
N LYS A 32 12.93 14.64 -7.69
CA LYS A 32 13.36 14.13 -8.99
C LYS A 32 13.78 12.66 -8.93
N ILE A 33 14.35 12.23 -7.81
CA ILE A 33 14.88 10.87 -7.63
C ILE A 33 13.79 9.88 -7.22
N ILE A 34 12.81 10.29 -6.42
CA ILE A 34 11.73 9.44 -5.90
C ILE A 34 11.05 8.57 -6.98
N PRO A 35 10.69 9.07 -8.18
CA PRO A 35 10.02 8.28 -9.21
C PRO A 35 10.86 7.11 -9.75
N GLU A 36 12.19 7.26 -9.79
CA GLU A 36 13.12 6.24 -10.29
C GLU A 36 13.55 5.29 -9.17
N PHE A 37 13.97 5.83 -8.03
CA PHE A 37 14.46 5.07 -6.89
C PHE A 37 13.35 4.31 -6.16
N LYS A 38 12.12 4.87 -6.10
CA LYS A 38 10.93 4.31 -5.44
C LYS A 38 11.20 3.90 -4.00
N PRO A 39 11.55 4.84 -3.13
CA PRO A 39 11.92 4.53 -1.75
C PRO A 39 10.73 3.96 -0.96
N ASP A 40 11.01 3.00 -0.06
CA ASP A 40 10.04 2.51 0.93
C ASP A 40 9.84 3.48 2.09
N LEU A 41 10.77 4.44 2.28
CA LEU A 41 10.70 5.46 3.31
C LEU A 41 11.58 6.66 2.93
N VAL A 42 11.13 7.86 3.26
CA VAL A 42 11.91 9.10 3.14
C VAL A 42 12.26 9.60 4.55
N LEU A 43 13.56 9.86 4.77
CA LEU A 43 14.08 10.52 5.96
C LEU A 43 14.60 11.91 5.59
N SER A 44 14.03 12.97 6.14
CA SER A 44 14.38 14.33 5.77
C SER A 44 14.63 15.22 6.98
N ASP A 45 15.63 16.09 6.88
CA ASP A 45 15.74 17.25 7.77
C ASP A 45 14.66 18.27 7.39
N ILE A 46 14.08 18.96 8.36
CA ILE A 46 13.17 20.08 8.08
C ILE A 46 13.94 21.24 7.48
N MET A 47 15.10 21.56 8.04
CA MET A 47 15.90 22.70 7.62
C MET A 47 16.87 22.31 6.50
N MET A 48 16.42 22.37 5.27
CA MET A 48 17.23 22.17 4.05
C MET A 48 17.22 23.38 3.15
N PRO A 49 18.26 23.58 2.30
CA PRO A 49 18.27 24.64 1.30
C PRO A 49 17.25 24.35 0.19
N GLU A 50 16.86 25.37 -0.56
CA GLU A 50 15.97 25.35 -1.73
C GLU A 50 14.54 24.86 -1.49
N MET A 51 14.35 23.73 -0.83
CA MET A 51 13.07 23.15 -0.45
C MET A 51 13.21 22.51 0.93
N ARG A 52 12.40 22.93 1.87
CA ARG A 52 12.39 22.43 3.25
C ARG A 52 11.83 21.00 3.30
N GLY A 53 12.14 20.26 4.39
CA GLY A 53 11.65 18.89 4.56
C GLY A 53 10.14 18.79 4.77
N ASP A 54 9.51 19.76 5.40
CA ASP A 54 8.06 19.87 5.56
C ASP A 54 7.36 20.13 4.20
N GLU A 55 7.93 20.98 3.35
CA GLU A 55 7.46 21.18 1.97
C GLU A 55 7.61 19.91 1.13
N LEU A 56 8.76 19.22 1.27
CA LEU A 56 8.98 17.91 0.64
C LEU A 56 7.95 16.89 1.10
N CYS A 57 7.70 16.80 2.40
CA CYS A 57 6.70 15.91 2.97
C CYS A 57 5.32 16.19 2.38
N SER A 58 4.90 17.46 2.39
CA SER A 58 3.63 17.88 1.82
C SER A 58 3.53 17.53 0.33
N ALA A 59 4.59 17.74 -0.45
CA ALA A 59 4.63 17.39 -1.87
C ALA A 59 4.49 15.86 -2.08
N ILE A 60 5.14 15.04 -1.26
CA ILE A 60 5.01 13.58 -1.30
C ILE A 60 3.59 13.14 -0.93
N LYS A 61 3.03 13.67 0.16
CA LYS A 61 1.73 13.26 0.70
C LYS A 61 0.53 13.72 -0.13
N ASN A 62 0.66 14.81 -0.84
CA ASN A 62 -0.39 15.35 -1.72
C ASN A 62 -0.31 14.87 -3.17
N ASN A 63 0.65 14.02 -3.51
CA ASN A 63 0.75 13.41 -4.83
C ASN A 63 0.30 11.95 -4.78
N ILE A 64 -0.72 11.60 -5.56
CA ILE A 64 -1.30 10.25 -5.60
C ILE A 64 -0.27 9.15 -5.89
N LEU A 65 0.80 9.44 -6.61
CA LEU A 65 1.84 8.46 -6.94
C LEU A 65 2.79 8.16 -5.78
N THR A 66 2.88 9.06 -4.79
CA THR A 66 3.88 9.02 -3.72
C THR A 66 3.27 9.08 -2.31
N SER A 67 1.98 9.41 -2.18
CA SER A 67 1.29 9.59 -0.88
C SER A 67 1.45 8.40 0.06
N HIS A 68 1.60 7.19 -0.47
CA HIS A 68 1.85 5.97 0.29
C HIS A 68 3.25 5.89 0.91
N ILE A 69 4.22 6.72 0.48
CA ILE A 69 5.59 6.67 0.99
C ILE A 69 5.62 7.31 2.39
N PRO A 70 6.10 6.61 3.43
CA PRO A 70 6.25 7.18 4.75
C PRO A 70 7.39 8.19 4.79
N VAL A 71 7.17 9.26 5.56
CA VAL A 71 8.15 10.33 5.75
C VAL A 71 8.45 10.48 7.23
N ILE A 72 9.74 10.42 7.59
CA ILE A 72 10.26 10.79 8.92
C ILE A 72 10.93 12.15 8.79
N LEU A 73 10.49 13.12 9.61
CA LEU A 73 11.08 14.45 9.67
C LEU A 73 12.00 14.58 10.89
N LEU A 74 13.20 15.08 10.66
CA LEU A 74 14.18 15.40 11.69
C LEU A 74 14.05 16.89 12.06
N THR A 75 13.74 17.21 13.31
CA THR A 75 13.45 18.58 13.77
C THR A 75 14.36 19.01 14.93
N ALA A 76 14.55 20.31 15.12
CA ALA A 76 15.24 20.85 16.28
C ALA A 76 14.27 21.04 17.46
N LEU A 77 14.77 20.98 18.70
CA LEU A 77 13.98 21.07 19.94
C LEU A 77 13.16 22.38 20.08
N ASN A 78 13.59 23.45 19.41
CA ASN A 78 12.96 24.79 19.52
C ASN A 78 11.85 25.02 18.47
N ASP A 79 11.50 24.02 17.68
CA ASP A 79 10.49 24.12 16.63
C ASP A 79 9.09 23.62 17.07
N GLU A 80 8.74 23.78 18.38
CA GLU A 80 7.42 23.35 18.89
C GLU A 80 6.24 23.97 18.12
N LYS A 81 6.37 25.22 17.65
CA LYS A 81 5.37 25.82 16.76
C LYS A 81 5.29 25.12 15.40
N ASN A 82 6.43 24.71 14.86
CA ASN A 82 6.51 23.96 13.60
C ASN A 82 6.05 22.51 13.76
N ILE A 83 6.08 21.92 14.95
CA ILE A 83 5.53 20.58 15.20
C ILE A 83 4.00 20.59 15.12
N VAL A 84 3.35 21.64 15.61
CA VAL A 84 1.88 21.79 15.53
C VAL A 84 1.44 22.09 14.08
N GLU A 85 2.13 22.99 13.38
CA GLU A 85 1.94 23.22 11.93
C GLU A 85 2.39 22.00 11.11
N GLY A 86 3.39 21.27 11.59
CA GLY A 86 3.91 20.06 10.96
C GLY A 86 3.00 18.84 11.08
N LEU A 87 2.09 18.77 12.06
CA LEU A 87 1.03 17.75 12.09
C LEU A 87 0.10 17.86 10.88
N GLU A 88 -0.01 19.04 10.27
CA GLU A 88 -0.76 19.25 9.02
C GLU A 88 -0.01 18.75 7.77
N THR A 89 1.31 18.53 7.84
CA THR A 89 2.09 18.04 6.67
C THR A 89 1.90 16.56 6.37
N GLY A 90 1.28 15.80 7.28
CA GLY A 90 1.04 14.37 7.12
C GLY A 90 2.27 13.48 7.29
N ALA A 91 3.35 13.96 7.93
CA ALA A 91 4.52 13.15 8.24
C ALA A 91 4.15 11.96 9.16
N ASP A 92 4.72 10.78 8.87
CA ASP A 92 4.44 9.56 9.65
C ASP A 92 5.16 9.58 11.01
N LYS A 93 6.26 10.32 11.13
CA LYS A 93 7.01 10.51 12.39
C LYS A 93 7.89 11.75 12.38
N TYR A 94 8.05 12.32 13.60
CA TYR A 94 9.02 13.37 13.91
C TYR A 94 10.07 12.81 14.86
N LEU A 95 11.35 13.13 14.62
CA LEU A 95 12.46 12.85 15.53
C LEU A 95 13.17 14.14 15.87
N ILE A 96 13.20 14.46 17.18
CA ILE A 96 13.82 15.66 17.70
C ILE A 96 15.34 15.46 17.79
N LYS A 97 16.10 16.40 17.27
CA LYS A 97 17.57 16.45 17.38
C LYS A 97 17.98 17.06 18.73
N PRO A 98 19.01 16.54 19.40
CA PRO A 98 19.81 15.36 19.04
C PRO A 98 19.09 14.04 19.34
N PHE A 99 19.15 13.07 18.41
CA PHE A 99 18.54 11.74 18.58
C PHE A 99 19.61 10.64 18.62
N ASN A 100 19.27 9.55 19.28
CA ASN A 100 20.07 8.34 19.27
C ASN A 100 19.85 7.56 17.96
N ILE A 101 20.92 7.08 17.33
CA ILE A 101 20.83 6.29 16.08
C ILE A 101 19.99 5.02 16.24
N GLY A 102 20.01 4.39 17.43
CA GLY A 102 19.18 3.23 17.73
C GLY A 102 17.67 3.57 17.69
N ILE A 103 17.28 4.76 18.17
CA ILE A 103 15.90 5.25 18.11
C ILE A 103 15.49 5.47 16.64
N LEU A 104 16.38 6.01 15.81
CA LEU A 104 16.12 6.17 14.38
C LEU A 104 15.95 4.81 13.68
N LYS A 105 16.90 3.87 13.86
CA LYS A 105 16.82 2.51 13.30
C LYS A 105 15.54 1.79 13.72
N ALA A 106 15.17 1.85 15.00
CA ALA A 106 13.93 1.28 15.53
C ALA A 106 12.68 1.95 14.92
N SER A 107 12.69 3.26 14.71
CA SER A 107 11.58 3.99 14.11
C SER A 107 11.36 3.59 12.66
N ILE A 108 12.43 3.49 11.87
CA ILE A 108 12.38 3.02 10.48
C ILE A 108 11.84 1.59 10.44
N ALA A 109 12.41 0.68 11.22
CA ALA A 109 11.98 -0.72 11.28
C ALA A 109 10.50 -0.85 11.66
N ASN A 110 10.03 -0.12 12.66
CA ASN A 110 8.63 -0.14 13.09
C ASN A 110 7.68 0.34 11.99
N ILE A 111 8.00 1.44 11.30
CA ILE A 111 7.16 1.95 10.21
C ILE A 111 7.09 0.93 9.08
N LEU A 112 8.21 0.37 8.63
CA LEU A 112 8.26 -0.60 7.55
C LEU A 112 7.53 -1.91 7.93
N THR A 113 7.74 -2.41 9.15
CA THR A 113 7.07 -3.63 9.66
C THR A 113 5.56 -3.44 9.79
N ASN A 114 5.11 -2.32 10.36
CA ASN A 114 3.67 -2.03 10.48
C ASN A 114 3.00 -1.93 9.11
N ARG A 115 3.66 -1.35 8.12
CA ARG A 115 3.15 -1.31 6.75
C ARG A 115 3.07 -2.69 6.12
N ALA A 116 4.10 -3.52 6.28
CA ALA A 116 4.08 -4.89 5.80
C ALA A 116 2.92 -5.70 6.43
N LEU A 117 2.71 -5.52 7.74
CA LEU A 117 1.59 -6.15 8.46
C LEU A 117 0.22 -5.66 7.96
N LEU A 118 0.06 -4.37 7.73
CA LEU A 118 -1.19 -3.80 7.18
C LEU A 118 -1.48 -4.35 5.78
N ARG A 119 -0.46 -4.45 4.92
CA ARG A 119 -0.58 -5.02 3.56
C ARG A 119 -1.02 -6.49 3.61
N SER A 120 -0.41 -7.32 4.46
CA SER A 120 -0.79 -8.74 4.60
C SER A 120 -2.22 -8.90 5.10
N LYS A 121 -2.60 -8.11 6.12
CA LYS A 121 -3.98 -8.11 6.65
C LYS A 121 -4.99 -7.65 5.61
N TYR A 122 -4.64 -6.71 4.72
CA TYR A 122 -5.54 -6.24 3.68
C TYR A 122 -5.98 -7.39 2.77
N ALA A 123 -5.05 -8.24 2.35
CA ALA A 123 -5.36 -9.40 1.50
C ALA A 123 -6.26 -10.42 2.22
N GLU A 124 -6.03 -10.68 3.50
CA GLU A 124 -6.86 -11.58 4.31
C GLU A 124 -8.27 -11.02 4.55
N MET A 125 -8.36 -9.74 4.91
CA MET A 125 -9.64 -9.06 5.16
C MET A 125 -10.51 -8.97 3.92
N GLU A 126 -9.92 -8.72 2.74
CA GLU A 126 -10.67 -8.72 1.48
C GLU A 126 -11.25 -10.10 1.17
N LEU A 127 -10.66 -11.20 1.64
CA LEU A 127 -11.22 -12.55 1.48
C LEU A 127 -12.39 -12.85 2.43
N HIS A 128 -12.32 -12.37 3.68
CA HIS A 128 -13.26 -12.78 4.75
C HIS A 128 -14.44 -11.82 4.99
N ASN A 129 -14.61 -10.80 4.15
CA ASN A 129 -15.74 -9.85 4.24
C ASN A 129 -15.80 -9.03 5.54
N ASP A 130 -14.70 -8.93 6.27
CA ASP A 130 -14.61 -8.11 7.48
C ASP A 130 -14.66 -6.63 7.12
N SER A 131 -15.72 -5.95 7.58
CA SER A 131 -15.95 -4.51 7.40
C SER A 131 -15.05 -3.68 8.32
N ILE A 132 -13.81 -4.11 8.58
CA ILE A 132 -12.89 -3.32 9.38
C ILE A 132 -12.36 -2.20 8.48
N SER A 133 -12.69 -0.97 8.82
CA SER A 133 -12.08 0.21 8.20
C SER A 133 -10.58 0.19 8.49
N ILE A 134 -9.79 -0.14 7.48
CA ILE A 134 -8.34 0.05 7.56
C ILE A 134 -8.12 1.55 7.58
N ASN A 135 -7.64 2.07 8.70
CA ASN A 135 -7.23 3.46 8.79
C ASN A 135 -5.97 3.67 7.95
N TYR A 136 -6.18 4.09 6.71
CA TYR A 136 -5.08 4.59 5.89
C TYR A 136 -4.59 5.91 6.49
N SER A 137 -3.28 6.06 6.58
CA SER A 137 -2.66 7.31 7.06
C SER A 137 -2.86 8.49 6.09
N ASN A 138 -3.36 8.23 4.89
CA ASN A 138 -3.56 9.23 3.85
C ASN A 138 -4.89 9.02 3.13
N THR A 139 -5.70 10.07 3.04
CA THR A 139 -7.01 10.08 2.37
C THR A 139 -6.93 9.75 0.88
N LEU A 140 -5.84 10.17 0.19
CA LEU A 140 -5.62 9.86 -1.23
C LEU A 140 -5.41 8.35 -1.46
N ASP A 141 -4.78 7.66 -0.53
CA ASP A 141 -4.57 6.21 -0.61
C ASP A 141 -5.88 5.46 -0.46
N GLN A 142 -6.72 5.91 0.47
CA GLN A 142 -8.07 5.36 0.65
C GLN A 142 -8.93 5.58 -0.59
N GLN A 143 -9.02 6.83 -1.07
CA GLN A 143 -9.78 7.17 -2.27
C GLN A 143 -9.33 6.39 -3.50
N PHE A 144 -8.01 6.21 -3.66
CA PHE A 144 -7.47 5.40 -4.75
C PHE A 144 -7.95 3.95 -4.68
N LEU A 145 -7.88 3.31 -3.51
CA LEU A 145 -8.31 1.91 -3.36
C LEU A 145 -9.83 1.75 -3.51
N GLU A 146 -10.62 2.70 -3.02
CA GLU A 146 -12.07 2.73 -3.20
C GLU A 146 -12.43 2.84 -4.70
N ALA A 147 -11.81 3.77 -5.43
CA ALA A 147 -12.03 3.95 -6.87
C ALA A 147 -11.61 2.72 -7.68
N VAL A 148 -10.48 2.10 -7.35
CA VAL A 148 -10.02 0.85 -7.98
C VAL A 148 -11.02 -0.28 -7.75
N LYS A 149 -11.52 -0.44 -6.53
CA LYS A 149 -12.48 -1.46 -6.16
C LYS A 149 -13.83 -1.24 -6.84
N GLU A 150 -14.32 -0.01 -6.88
CA GLU A 150 -15.55 0.37 -7.57
C GLU A 150 -15.47 0.05 -9.06
N THR A 151 -14.39 0.49 -9.73
CA THR A 151 -14.16 0.19 -11.16
C THR A 151 -14.16 -1.31 -11.46
N ILE A 152 -13.53 -2.13 -10.61
CA ILE A 152 -13.54 -3.58 -10.78
C ILE A 152 -14.95 -4.15 -10.56
N THR A 153 -15.67 -3.62 -9.56
CA THR A 153 -17.02 -4.08 -9.20
C THR A 153 -18.03 -3.79 -10.30
N GLU A 154 -17.92 -2.63 -10.96
CA GLU A 154 -18.74 -2.27 -12.12
C GLU A 154 -18.47 -3.12 -13.37
N ASN A 155 -17.32 -3.79 -13.43
CA ASN A 155 -16.89 -4.61 -14.55
C ASN A 155 -16.73 -6.09 -14.17
N LEU A 156 -17.46 -6.57 -13.16
CA LEU A 156 -17.31 -7.94 -12.66
C LEU A 156 -17.63 -8.99 -13.69
N ASP A 157 -18.72 -8.84 -14.43
CA ASP A 157 -19.20 -9.75 -15.48
C ASP A 157 -18.44 -9.61 -16.81
N ASN A 158 -17.70 -8.52 -16.98
CA ASN A 158 -16.90 -8.29 -18.18
C ASN A 158 -15.62 -9.11 -18.17
N SER A 159 -15.62 -10.25 -18.79
CA SER A 159 -14.45 -11.13 -18.90
C SER A 159 -13.28 -10.52 -19.70
N GLY A 160 -13.53 -9.49 -20.52
CA GLY A 160 -12.52 -8.72 -21.24
C GLY A 160 -11.86 -7.63 -20.40
N PHE A 161 -12.41 -7.30 -19.22
CA PHE A 161 -11.84 -6.31 -18.34
C PHE A 161 -10.50 -6.78 -17.76
N ASN A 162 -9.47 -5.99 -17.98
CA ASN A 162 -8.08 -6.34 -17.70
C ASN A 162 -7.31 -5.19 -17.01
N VAL A 163 -6.01 -5.41 -16.76
CA VAL A 163 -5.14 -4.44 -16.09
C VAL A 163 -5.01 -3.14 -16.88
N GLU A 164 -4.97 -3.22 -18.20
CA GLU A 164 -4.89 -2.05 -19.09
C GLU A 164 -6.11 -1.16 -18.96
N SER A 165 -7.31 -1.76 -18.96
CA SER A 165 -8.58 -1.05 -18.76
C SER A 165 -8.64 -0.40 -17.38
N LEU A 166 -8.17 -1.11 -16.34
CA LEU A 166 -8.13 -0.59 -14.97
C LEU A 166 -7.14 0.58 -14.83
N CYS A 167 -5.94 0.49 -15.43
CA CYS A 167 -4.99 1.59 -15.43
C CYS A 167 -5.53 2.84 -16.15
N ALA A 168 -6.20 2.64 -17.29
CA ALA A 168 -6.80 3.71 -18.08
C ALA A 168 -7.91 4.44 -17.28
N SER A 169 -8.78 3.70 -16.57
CA SER A 169 -9.84 4.30 -15.74
C SER A 169 -9.28 5.19 -14.60
N GLN A 170 -8.09 4.86 -14.10
CA GLN A 170 -7.42 5.63 -13.05
C GLN A 170 -6.49 6.74 -13.61
N ASN A 171 -6.44 6.94 -14.92
CA ASN A 171 -5.53 7.89 -15.59
C ASN A 171 -4.06 7.70 -15.20
N MET A 172 -3.64 6.46 -14.98
CA MET A 172 -2.28 6.12 -14.53
C MET A 172 -1.56 5.25 -15.57
N SER A 173 -0.24 5.43 -15.66
CA SER A 173 0.60 4.48 -16.40
C SER A 173 0.59 3.11 -15.71
N ARG A 174 0.77 2.03 -16.48
CA ARG A 174 0.79 0.66 -15.94
C ARG A 174 1.82 0.48 -14.82
N SER A 175 3.01 1.06 -14.96
CA SER A 175 4.06 0.97 -13.94
C SER A 175 3.73 1.75 -12.68
N SER A 176 3.17 2.96 -12.81
CA SER A 176 2.74 3.78 -11.67
C SER A 176 1.61 3.12 -10.90
N PHE A 177 0.60 2.63 -11.61
CA PHE A 177 -0.52 1.90 -11.02
C PHE A 177 -0.05 0.63 -10.29
N TYR A 178 0.79 -0.19 -10.95
CA TYR A 178 1.35 -1.40 -10.35
C TYR A 178 2.07 -1.10 -9.04
N ASN A 179 2.98 -0.11 -9.05
CA ASN A 179 3.76 0.25 -7.86
C ASN A 179 2.85 0.74 -6.72
N LYS A 180 1.90 1.62 -7.03
CA LYS A 180 0.96 2.17 -6.06
C LYS A 180 0.08 1.08 -5.44
N LEU A 181 -0.57 0.27 -6.27
CA LEU A 181 -1.45 -0.79 -5.79
C LEU A 181 -0.68 -1.82 -4.95
N LYS A 182 0.48 -2.26 -5.45
CA LYS A 182 1.33 -3.20 -4.71
C LYS A 182 1.84 -2.62 -3.39
N ALA A 183 2.21 -1.34 -3.37
CA ALA A 183 2.63 -0.66 -2.15
C ALA A 183 1.53 -0.60 -1.09
N LEU A 184 0.27 -0.56 -1.48
CA LEU A 184 -0.88 -0.49 -0.56
C LEU A 184 -1.43 -1.85 -0.15
N THR A 185 -1.44 -2.84 -1.07
CA THR A 185 -2.17 -4.11 -0.90
C THR A 185 -1.29 -5.36 -0.94
N ASP A 186 -0.01 -5.22 -1.31
CA ASP A 186 0.91 -6.30 -1.66
C ASP A 186 0.45 -7.19 -2.85
N GLN A 187 -0.61 -6.79 -3.55
CA GLN A 187 -1.17 -7.53 -4.68
C GLN A 187 -0.73 -6.95 -6.03
N ALA A 188 -0.42 -7.82 -6.98
CA ALA A 188 -0.31 -7.39 -8.38
C ALA A 188 -1.72 -7.05 -8.91
N PRO A 189 -1.85 -6.09 -9.86
CA PRO A 189 -3.17 -5.67 -10.36
C PRO A 189 -4.06 -6.81 -10.88
N ALA A 190 -3.48 -7.78 -11.58
CA ALA A 190 -4.23 -8.95 -12.07
C ALA A 190 -4.74 -9.84 -10.92
N ASP A 191 -3.94 -9.98 -9.86
CA ASP A 191 -4.32 -10.75 -8.67
C ASP A 191 -5.40 -10.01 -7.87
N TYR A 192 -5.31 -8.68 -7.80
CA TYR A 192 -6.31 -7.86 -7.13
C TYR A 192 -7.68 -7.91 -7.84
N ILE A 193 -7.72 -7.79 -9.18
CA ILE A 193 -8.95 -8.00 -9.96
C ILE A 193 -9.54 -9.39 -9.65
N ARG A 194 -8.70 -10.42 -9.68
CA ARG A 194 -9.11 -11.81 -9.41
C ARG A 194 -9.66 -11.97 -7.99
N LEU A 195 -9.04 -11.33 -7.00
CA LEU A 195 -9.48 -11.36 -5.60
C LEU A 195 -10.90 -10.77 -5.44
N ILE A 196 -11.16 -9.60 -6.02
CA ILE A 196 -12.49 -8.96 -5.96
C ILE A 196 -13.56 -9.83 -6.66
N ARG A 197 -13.24 -10.42 -7.81
CA ARG A 197 -14.11 -11.37 -8.53
C ARG A 197 -14.43 -12.59 -7.67
N LEU A 198 -13.43 -13.19 -7.03
CA LEU A 198 -13.61 -14.35 -6.15
C LEU A 198 -14.45 -14.02 -4.90
N LYS A 199 -14.26 -12.83 -4.34
CA LYS A 199 -15.08 -12.35 -3.21
C LYS A 199 -16.57 -12.27 -3.61
N ARG A 200 -16.87 -11.68 -4.77
CA ARG A 200 -18.25 -11.64 -5.28
C ARG A 200 -18.79 -13.04 -5.55
N ALA A 201 -17.97 -13.92 -6.10
CA ALA A 201 -18.37 -15.32 -6.31
C ALA A 201 -18.70 -16.02 -4.98
N ALA A 202 -17.93 -15.81 -3.92
CA ALA A 202 -18.20 -16.38 -2.60
C ALA A 202 -19.53 -15.88 -2.03
N GLN A 203 -19.87 -14.59 -2.21
CA GLN A 203 -21.17 -14.04 -1.81
C GLN A 203 -22.31 -14.74 -2.56
N LEU A 204 -22.23 -14.83 -3.90
CA LEU A 204 -23.24 -15.48 -4.72
C LEU A 204 -23.42 -16.97 -4.39
N LEU A 205 -22.31 -17.67 -4.06
CA LEU A 205 -22.36 -19.07 -3.59
C LEU A 205 -23.09 -19.19 -2.24
N SER A 206 -22.90 -18.24 -1.32
CA SER A 206 -23.60 -18.22 -0.02
C SER A 206 -25.07 -17.88 -0.16
N GLU A 207 -25.47 -17.07 -1.14
CA GLU A 207 -26.87 -16.78 -1.46
C GLU A 207 -27.61 -18.00 -2.02
N GLY A 208 -26.91 -18.96 -2.63
CA GLY A 208 -27.45 -20.23 -3.10
C GLY A 208 -28.45 -20.14 -4.27
N GLN A 209 -28.53 -19.00 -4.94
CA GLN A 209 -29.51 -18.73 -6.00
C GLN A 209 -29.05 -19.17 -7.40
N TYR A 210 -27.75 -19.28 -7.60
CA TYR A 210 -27.11 -19.50 -8.89
C TYR A 210 -26.26 -20.77 -8.89
N ASN A 211 -26.17 -21.42 -10.06
CA ASN A 211 -25.24 -22.55 -10.22
C ASN A 211 -23.80 -22.05 -10.44
N ILE A 212 -22.82 -22.96 -10.33
CA ILE A 212 -21.39 -22.62 -10.40
C ILE A 212 -21.00 -22.03 -11.76
N SER A 213 -21.64 -22.45 -12.86
CA SER A 213 -21.37 -21.90 -14.20
C SER A 213 -21.87 -20.47 -14.31
N GLU A 214 -23.09 -20.21 -13.85
CA GLU A 214 -23.67 -18.87 -13.81
C GLU A 214 -22.81 -17.92 -12.97
N ILE A 215 -22.37 -18.36 -11.79
CA ILE A 215 -21.48 -17.56 -10.91
C ILE A 215 -20.15 -17.27 -11.61
N SER A 216 -19.55 -18.25 -12.29
CA SER A 216 -18.33 -18.05 -13.07
C SER A 216 -18.51 -16.95 -14.10
N ASP A 217 -19.61 -16.99 -14.87
CA ASP A 217 -19.92 -15.99 -15.90
C ASP A 217 -20.20 -14.61 -15.29
N MET A 218 -21.03 -14.54 -14.24
CA MET A 218 -21.39 -13.30 -13.52
C MET A 218 -20.18 -12.63 -12.84
N THR A 219 -19.11 -13.36 -12.61
CA THR A 219 -17.88 -12.86 -11.99
C THR A 219 -16.71 -12.78 -12.98
N GLY A 220 -17.00 -12.85 -14.28
CA GLY A 220 -16.07 -12.57 -15.36
C GLY A 220 -14.96 -13.62 -15.55
N PHE A 221 -15.20 -14.86 -15.13
CA PHE A 221 -14.29 -15.96 -15.43
C PHE A 221 -14.73 -16.64 -16.74
N ASN A 222 -13.85 -16.65 -17.75
CA ASN A 222 -14.12 -17.26 -19.06
C ASN A 222 -14.17 -18.80 -19.05
N ASP A 223 -13.65 -19.42 -17.99
CA ASP A 223 -13.52 -20.87 -17.87
C ASP A 223 -13.89 -21.33 -16.46
N VAL A 224 -14.96 -22.10 -16.38
CA VAL A 224 -15.46 -22.65 -15.11
C VAL A 224 -14.44 -23.58 -14.42
N LYS A 225 -13.59 -24.29 -15.19
CA LYS A 225 -12.55 -25.14 -14.63
C LYS A 225 -11.49 -24.28 -13.95
N TYR A 226 -11.02 -23.23 -14.64
CA TYR A 226 -10.09 -22.27 -14.07
C TYR A 226 -10.68 -21.57 -12.83
N PHE A 227 -11.95 -21.15 -12.91
CA PHE A 227 -12.66 -20.58 -11.74
C PHE A 227 -12.61 -21.51 -10.52
N ARG A 228 -12.95 -22.80 -10.69
CA ARG A 228 -12.93 -23.79 -9.60
C ARG A 228 -11.54 -23.97 -9.00
N GLU A 229 -10.51 -24.03 -9.83
CA GLU A 229 -9.11 -24.16 -9.39
C GLU A 229 -8.66 -22.94 -8.58
N VAL A 230 -8.92 -21.73 -9.08
CA VAL A 230 -8.52 -20.48 -8.42
C VAL A 230 -9.32 -20.28 -7.14
N PHE A 231 -10.63 -20.52 -7.15
CA PHE A 231 -11.47 -20.42 -5.95
C PHE A 231 -10.97 -21.37 -4.84
N LYS A 232 -10.71 -22.63 -5.18
CA LYS A 232 -10.16 -23.62 -4.25
C LYS A 232 -8.78 -23.21 -3.71
N LYS A 233 -7.95 -22.59 -4.57
CA LYS A 233 -6.63 -22.09 -4.13
C LYS A 233 -6.77 -21.00 -3.07
N TYR A 234 -7.72 -20.08 -3.21
CA TYR A 234 -7.92 -18.95 -2.29
C TYR A 234 -8.69 -19.36 -1.03
N TYR A 235 -9.85 -19.98 -1.17
CA TYR A 235 -10.72 -20.33 -0.05
C TYR A 235 -10.41 -21.70 0.57
N LYS A 236 -9.43 -22.46 0.05
CA LYS A 236 -9.05 -23.83 0.49
C LYS A 236 -10.16 -24.86 0.40
N ILE A 237 -11.33 -24.51 -0.11
CA ILE A 237 -12.51 -25.34 -0.32
C ILE A 237 -13.03 -25.16 -1.76
N SER A 238 -13.68 -26.19 -2.31
CA SER A 238 -14.30 -26.07 -3.65
C SER A 238 -15.52 -25.14 -3.61
N PRO A 239 -15.89 -24.49 -4.74
CA PRO A 239 -17.14 -23.71 -4.82
C PRO A 239 -18.38 -24.50 -4.36
N SER A 240 -18.46 -25.80 -4.71
CA SER A 240 -19.58 -26.65 -4.32
C SER A 240 -19.61 -26.93 -2.80
N GLY A 241 -18.45 -27.10 -2.17
CA GLY A 241 -18.35 -27.28 -0.71
C GLY A 241 -18.66 -25.97 0.01
N TYR A 242 -18.19 -24.85 -0.52
CA TYR A 242 -18.47 -23.52 0.05
C TYR A 242 -19.97 -23.21 0.06
N SER A 243 -20.68 -23.47 -1.04
CA SER A 243 -22.15 -23.30 -1.15
C SER A 243 -22.93 -24.20 -0.19
N LYS A 244 -22.38 -25.35 0.23
CA LYS A 244 -23.01 -26.26 1.18
C LYS A 244 -22.69 -25.95 2.63
N GLY A 245 -21.90 -24.93 2.90
CA GLY A 245 -21.44 -24.60 4.26
C GLY A 245 -20.41 -25.58 4.83
N GLU A 246 -19.74 -26.37 3.99
CA GLU A 246 -18.66 -27.28 4.39
C GLU A 246 -17.39 -26.48 4.76
N MET A 247 -17.46 -25.61 5.76
CA MET A 247 -16.25 -24.97 6.28
C MET A 247 -15.36 -26.04 6.92
N LYS A 248 -14.13 -26.19 6.43
CA LYS A 248 -13.13 -26.96 7.17
C LYS A 248 -12.79 -26.16 8.42
N GLU A 249 -13.09 -26.73 9.59
CA GLU A 249 -12.49 -26.29 10.85
C GLU A 249 -10.97 -26.20 10.64
N GLU A 250 -10.37 -25.05 10.95
CA GLU A 250 -8.92 -24.97 11.02
C GLU A 250 -8.41 -26.07 11.95
N PRO A 251 -7.35 -26.81 11.56
CA PRO A 251 -6.74 -27.71 12.51
C PRO A 251 -6.19 -26.86 13.66
N THR A 252 -6.82 -26.98 14.83
CA THR A 252 -6.28 -26.47 16.08
C THR A 252 -4.87 -26.99 16.20
N LYS A 253 -3.88 -26.09 16.10
CA LYS A 253 -2.49 -26.42 16.38
C LYS A 253 -2.38 -26.90 17.83
N PRO A 254 -1.68 -28.02 18.06
CA PRO A 254 -1.35 -28.48 19.41
C PRO A 254 -0.39 -27.55 20.13
#